data_e8edde2e53f7402e48270d0bf37ee3ba
#
_entry.id   e8edde2e53f7402e48270d0bf37ee3ba
#
_cell.length_a   1.000
_cell.length_b   1.000
_cell.length_c   1.000
_cell.angle_alpha   90.00
_cell.angle_beta   90.00
_cell.angle_gamma   90.00
#
_symmetry.space_group_name_H-M   'P 1'
#
loop_
_entity.id
_entity.type
_entity.pdbx_description
1 polymer ?
#
loop_
_entity_poly.entity_id
_entity_poly.type
_entity_poly.pdbx_seq_one_letter_code
_entity_poly.pdbx_strand_id
1 'polypeptide(L)'
;MLILVSPAKTLDYDNPAAVSEYSLPQFLEHSSELIQVCRDLTPANIASLMKVSDKIAGLNAARFAEWQPDFTPENAKQALYAFRGDVYTGLDADSLAPETVARAQQHLRILSGLYGLLRPLDLMQAYRLEMGTSLANPRCNNLYAFWGDIITDAINQALAQQGDDIVVNLASNEYFKAVKTKQVDGRIITPVFKDCKKGQYKVISFYAKKARGMMARYLLEQEEQSLERLRAFNSAGYYYSEAESSTDTPVFLREEQS
;
A
#
# COMPACT_ATOMS: atom_id res chain seq x y z
N MET A 1 2.16 3.87 -15.88
CA MET A 1 2.56 2.82 -14.89
C MET A 1 1.54 2.77 -13.78
N LEU A 2 1.25 1.59 -13.26
CA LEU A 2 0.48 1.42 -12.03
C LEU A 2 1.42 1.12 -10.87
N ILE A 3 1.42 1.95 -9.84
CA ILE A 3 2.33 1.86 -8.70
C ILE A 3 1.58 1.20 -7.54
N LEU A 4 2.13 0.13 -6.96
CA LEU A 4 1.54 -0.57 -5.83
C LEU A 4 2.36 -0.32 -4.56
N VAL A 5 1.70 0.08 -3.47
CA VAL A 5 2.32 0.24 -2.15
C VAL A 5 1.59 -0.56 -1.08
N SER A 6 2.28 -0.84 0.02
CA SER A 6 1.64 -1.41 1.22
C SER A 6 0.91 -0.34 2.02
N PRO A 7 -0.08 -0.71 2.83
CA PRO A 7 -0.67 0.17 3.82
C PRO A 7 0.29 0.38 4.99
N ALA A 8 -0.13 1.12 6.00
CA ALA A 8 0.59 1.27 7.25
C ALA A 8 -0.24 0.79 8.45
N LYS A 9 0.44 0.40 9.52
CA LYS A 9 -0.19 0.01 10.79
C LYS A 9 -0.63 1.23 11.61
N THR A 10 0.07 2.35 11.43
CA THR A 10 -0.25 3.64 12.06
C THR A 10 -1.19 4.40 11.16
N LEU A 11 -2.22 4.96 11.76
CA LEU A 11 -3.25 5.75 11.09
C LEU A 11 -3.35 7.12 11.73
N ASP A 12 -3.71 8.13 10.94
CA ASP A 12 -3.98 9.49 11.36
C ASP A 12 -5.42 9.89 11.01
N TYR A 13 -6.23 10.00 12.03
CA TYR A 13 -7.61 10.51 11.95
C TYR A 13 -7.79 11.82 12.72
N ASP A 14 -6.72 12.32 13.36
CA ASP A 14 -6.75 13.54 14.18
C ASP A 14 -6.59 14.80 13.30
N ASN A 15 -5.81 14.70 12.22
CA ASN A 15 -5.58 15.81 11.30
C ASN A 15 -6.50 15.68 10.07
N PRO A 16 -7.01 16.80 9.50
CA PRO A 16 -7.79 16.75 8.26
C PRO A 16 -6.92 16.29 7.07
N ALA A 17 -7.56 15.79 6.02
CA ALA A 17 -6.89 15.59 4.74
C ALA A 17 -6.56 16.94 4.08
N ALA A 18 -5.49 16.98 3.29
CA ALA A 18 -5.08 18.19 2.56
C ALA A 18 -6.03 18.56 1.41
N VAL A 19 -6.92 17.63 1.00
CA VAL A 19 -7.88 17.82 -0.09
C VAL A 19 -9.28 17.40 0.36
N SER A 20 -10.31 18.01 -0.23
CA SER A 20 -11.72 17.68 0.06
C SER A 20 -12.28 16.59 -0.85
N GLU A 21 -11.67 16.37 -2.02
CA GLU A 21 -12.07 15.36 -2.99
C GLU A 21 -11.90 13.96 -2.40
N TYR A 22 -12.85 13.09 -2.69
CA TYR A 22 -12.79 11.70 -2.26
C TYR A 22 -13.48 10.77 -3.27
N SER A 23 -13.22 9.49 -3.11
CA SER A 23 -13.89 8.39 -3.79
C SER A 23 -14.24 7.30 -2.78
N LEU A 24 -15.04 6.32 -3.20
CA LEU A 24 -15.41 5.20 -2.36
C LEU A 24 -14.62 3.94 -2.76
N PRO A 25 -14.22 3.10 -1.79
CA PRO A 25 -13.55 1.84 -2.08
C PRO A 25 -14.41 0.93 -2.97
N GLN A 26 -13.76 0.25 -3.89
CA GLN A 26 -14.44 -0.59 -4.88
C GLN A 26 -15.07 -1.86 -4.27
N PHE A 27 -14.51 -2.37 -3.17
CA PHE A 27 -14.84 -3.68 -2.61
C PHE A 27 -15.49 -3.62 -1.22
N LEU A 28 -16.37 -2.63 -0.98
CA LEU A 28 -17.03 -2.46 0.33
C LEU A 28 -17.90 -3.64 0.74
N GLU A 29 -18.52 -4.36 -0.20
CA GLU A 29 -19.29 -5.57 0.09
C GLU A 29 -18.38 -6.67 0.67
N HIS A 30 -17.20 -6.87 0.08
CA HIS A 30 -16.19 -7.81 0.59
C HIS A 30 -15.64 -7.37 1.95
N SER A 31 -15.43 -6.06 2.12
CA SER A 31 -15.00 -5.49 3.41
C SER A 31 -16.05 -5.74 4.49
N SER A 32 -17.35 -5.57 4.16
CA SER A 32 -18.45 -5.87 5.06
C SER A 32 -18.46 -7.32 5.53
N GLU A 33 -18.23 -8.29 4.64
CA GLU A 33 -18.11 -9.71 5.01
C GLU A 33 -16.97 -9.95 6.01
N LEU A 34 -15.80 -9.36 5.77
CA LEU A 34 -14.67 -9.49 6.69
C LEU A 34 -14.94 -8.80 8.03
N ILE A 35 -15.61 -7.65 8.02
CA ILE A 35 -16.01 -6.94 9.24
C ILE A 35 -16.98 -7.76 10.07
N GLN A 36 -17.94 -8.45 9.47
CA GLN A 36 -18.85 -9.33 10.20
C GLN A 36 -18.08 -10.43 10.94
N VAL A 37 -17.11 -11.06 10.27
CA VAL A 37 -16.23 -12.06 10.92
C VAL A 37 -15.41 -11.43 12.05
N CYS A 38 -14.86 -10.23 11.82
CA CYS A 38 -14.04 -9.54 12.83
C CYS A 38 -14.85 -9.10 14.06
N ARG A 39 -16.15 -8.79 13.91
CA ARG A 39 -17.05 -8.43 15.01
C ARG A 39 -17.30 -9.56 15.99
N ASP A 40 -17.26 -10.80 15.51
CA ASP A 40 -17.44 -11.99 16.35
C ASP A 40 -16.18 -12.33 17.17
N LEU A 41 -15.05 -11.68 16.89
CA LEU A 41 -13.80 -11.90 17.60
C LEU A 41 -13.74 -11.10 18.91
N THR A 42 -13.47 -11.79 20.02
CA THR A 42 -13.14 -11.11 21.27
C THR A 42 -11.77 -10.39 21.18
N PRO A 43 -11.49 -9.38 22.02
CA PRO A 43 -10.15 -8.78 22.07
C PRO A 43 -9.02 -9.81 22.26
N ALA A 44 -9.24 -10.86 23.04
CA ALA A 44 -8.26 -11.95 23.23
C ALA A 44 -8.03 -12.74 21.92
N ASN A 45 -9.09 -13.01 21.15
CA ASN A 45 -8.96 -13.64 19.83
C ASN A 45 -8.17 -12.74 18.86
N ILE A 46 -8.46 -11.43 18.84
CA ILE A 46 -7.74 -10.45 18.00
C ILE A 46 -6.26 -10.36 18.41
N ALA A 47 -5.96 -10.31 19.72
CA ALA A 47 -4.59 -10.27 20.23
C ALA A 47 -3.79 -11.51 19.76
N SER A 48 -4.37 -12.69 19.87
CA SER A 48 -3.75 -13.94 19.40
C SER A 48 -3.59 -14.00 17.88
N LEU A 49 -4.66 -13.68 17.12
CA LEU A 49 -4.69 -13.76 15.68
C LEU A 49 -3.69 -12.81 15.02
N MET A 50 -3.64 -11.57 15.48
CA MET A 50 -2.80 -10.52 14.92
C MET A 50 -1.45 -10.35 15.61
N LYS A 51 -1.20 -11.11 16.71
CA LYS A 51 0.02 -11.03 17.54
C LYS A 51 0.28 -9.59 18.02
N VAL A 52 -0.73 -8.98 18.60
CA VAL A 52 -0.69 -7.61 19.12
C VAL A 52 -0.97 -7.57 20.63
N SER A 53 -0.64 -6.43 21.26
CA SER A 53 -0.96 -6.22 22.68
C SER A 53 -2.47 -6.10 22.90
N ASP A 54 -2.92 -6.37 24.13
CA ASP A 54 -4.33 -6.26 24.53
C ASP A 54 -4.90 -4.86 24.25
N LYS A 55 -4.10 -3.81 24.46
CA LYS A 55 -4.49 -2.44 24.13
C LYS A 55 -4.82 -2.27 22.65
N ILE A 56 -3.97 -2.81 21.76
CA ILE A 56 -4.19 -2.74 20.30
C ILE A 56 -5.36 -3.64 19.90
N ALA A 57 -5.51 -4.80 20.52
CA ALA A 57 -6.62 -5.70 20.26
C ALA A 57 -7.96 -5.07 20.66
N GLY A 58 -8.06 -4.47 21.84
CA GLY A 58 -9.25 -3.74 22.29
C GLY A 58 -9.61 -2.58 21.38
N LEU A 59 -8.61 -1.78 20.95
CA LEU A 59 -8.83 -0.71 19.99
C LEU A 59 -9.41 -1.23 18.66
N ASN A 60 -8.91 -2.36 18.16
CA ASN A 60 -9.41 -2.90 16.90
C ASN A 60 -10.77 -3.58 17.03
N ALA A 61 -11.07 -4.20 18.16
CA ALA A 61 -12.43 -4.68 18.46
C ALA A 61 -13.44 -3.53 18.41
N ALA A 62 -13.12 -2.38 19.00
CA ALA A 62 -13.97 -1.19 18.93
C ALA A 62 -14.14 -0.69 17.47
N ARG A 63 -13.04 -0.59 16.71
CA ARG A 63 -13.06 -0.18 15.30
C ARG A 63 -13.93 -1.09 14.44
N PHE A 64 -13.86 -2.41 14.64
CA PHE A 64 -14.70 -3.36 13.91
C PHE A 64 -16.18 -3.24 14.29
N ALA A 65 -16.49 -2.97 15.57
CA ALA A 65 -17.84 -2.75 16.03
C ALA A 65 -18.44 -1.45 15.46
N GLU A 66 -17.67 -0.38 15.38
CA GLU A 66 -18.06 0.95 14.91
C GLU A 66 -18.12 1.06 13.37
N TRP A 67 -17.46 0.17 12.63
CA TRP A 67 -17.40 0.23 11.17
C TRP A 67 -18.80 0.19 10.54
N GLN A 68 -19.05 1.03 9.55
CA GLN A 68 -20.33 1.16 8.84
C GLN A 68 -20.09 1.13 7.33
N PRO A 69 -21.02 0.57 6.53
CA PRO A 69 -20.88 0.51 5.07
C PRO A 69 -21.05 1.86 4.38
N ASP A 70 -21.75 2.80 5.01
CA ASP A 70 -22.01 4.13 4.47
C ASP A 70 -20.85 5.06 4.82
N PHE A 71 -19.94 5.25 3.87
CA PHE A 71 -18.73 6.07 4.04
C PHE A 71 -19.00 7.52 3.67
N THR A 72 -18.69 8.40 4.60
CA THR A 72 -18.73 9.86 4.42
C THR A 72 -17.46 10.50 5.00
N PRO A 73 -17.13 11.74 4.63
CA PRO A 73 -15.98 12.45 5.20
C PRO A 73 -16.04 12.62 6.74
N GLU A 74 -17.22 12.49 7.36
CA GLU A 74 -17.42 12.59 8.81
C GLU A 74 -17.00 11.31 9.54
N ASN A 75 -17.09 10.13 8.89
CA ASN A 75 -16.78 8.84 9.51
C ASN A 75 -15.57 8.12 8.89
N ALA A 76 -14.99 8.66 7.82
CA ALA A 76 -13.90 8.06 7.08
C ALA A 76 -12.93 9.14 6.55
N LYS A 77 -11.72 8.73 6.19
CA LYS A 77 -10.68 9.62 5.65
C LYS A 77 -10.06 9.00 4.41
N GLN A 78 -9.60 9.82 3.46
CA GLN A 78 -8.89 9.37 2.27
C GLN A 78 -7.66 8.53 2.66
N ALA A 79 -7.50 7.36 2.04
CA ALA A 79 -6.45 6.39 2.38
C ALA A 79 -5.04 7.00 2.34
N LEU A 80 -4.74 7.83 1.35
CA LEU A 80 -3.46 8.51 1.20
C LEU A 80 -3.08 9.34 2.44
N TYR A 81 -4.07 9.98 3.08
CA TYR A 81 -3.90 10.85 4.24
C TYR A 81 -4.19 10.14 5.56
N ALA A 82 -4.84 8.98 5.54
CA ALA A 82 -5.09 8.19 6.73
C ALA A 82 -3.89 7.33 7.14
N PHE A 83 -3.19 6.73 6.17
CA PHE A 83 -2.02 5.91 6.47
C PHE A 83 -0.81 6.77 6.86
N ARG A 84 -0.10 6.34 7.93
CA ARG A 84 1.16 6.94 8.40
C ARG A 84 2.19 5.81 8.65
N GLY A 85 3.45 6.08 8.36
CA GLY A 85 4.56 5.14 8.53
C GLY A 85 5.64 5.36 7.50
N ASP A 86 6.67 4.52 7.49
CA ASP A 86 7.90 4.78 6.72
C ASP A 86 7.65 5.02 5.22
N VAL A 87 6.75 4.25 4.58
CA VAL A 87 6.38 4.45 3.18
C VAL A 87 5.74 5.82 3.00
N TYR A 88 4.78 6.17 3.86
CA TYR A 88 4.03 7.43 3.78
C TYR A 88 4.88 8.64 4.20
N THR A 89 5.87 8.45 5.08
CA THR A 89 6.90 9.46 5.36
C THR A 89 7.76 9.74 4.11
N GLY A 90 8.06 8.72 3.33
CA GLY A 90 8.79 8.89 2.07
C GLY A 90 7.96 9.51 0.95
N LEU A 91 6.67 9.19 0.91
CA LEU A 91 5.72 9.72 -0.07
C LEU A 91 5.32 11.16 0.27
N ASP A 92 5.20 11.49 1.55
CA ASP A 92 4.91 12.84 2.08
C ASP A 92 3.70 13.49 1.39
N ALA A 93 2.56 12.83 1.52
CA ALA A 93 1.33 13.19 0.82
C ALA A 93 0.83 14.61 1.11
N ASP A 94 1.09 15.10 2.34
CA ASP A 94 0.63 16.42 2.78
C ASP A 94 1.31 17.57 2.02
N SER A 95 2.47 17.32 1.38
CA SER A 95 3.21 18.31 0.58
C SER A 95 3.09 18.10 -0.94
N LEU A 96 2.24 17.17 -1.40
CA LEU A 96 2.03 16.96 -2.84
C LEU A 96 1.20 18.10 -3.45
N ALA A 97 1.60 18.53 -4.65
CA ALA A 97 0.80 19.45 -5.44
C ALA A 97 -0.53 18.80 -5.87
N PRO A 98 -1.63 19.59 -6.04
CA PRO A 98 -2.93 19.06 -6.44
C PRO A 98 -2.89 18.19 -7.70
N GLU A 99 -2.08 18.57 -8.70
CA GLU A 99 -1.90 17.82 -9.94
C GLU A 99 -1.25 16.45 -9.69
N THR A 100 -0.33 16.38 -8.71
CA THR A 100 0.32 15.13 -8.31
C THR A 100 -0.67 14.24 -7.55
N VAL A 101 -1.54 14.81 -6.72
CA VAL A 101 -2.62 14.06 -6.04
C VAL A 101 -3.61 13.49 -7.08
N ALA A 102 -4.00 14.28 -8.08
CA ALA A 102 -4.86 13.82 -9.17
C ALA A 102 -4.20 12.69 -9.97
N ARG A 103 -2.89 12.79 -10.24
CA ARG A 103 -2.10 11.72 -10.88
C ARG A 103 -1.98 10.48 -9.98
N ALA A 104 -1.80 10.67 -8.67
CA ALA A 104 -1.79 9.58 -7.73
C ALA A 104 -3.11 8.80 -7.75
N GLN A 105 -4.25 9.47 -7.80
CA GLN A 105 -5.57 8.83 -7.88
C GLN A 105 -5.69 7.88 -9.10
N GLN A 106 -5.02 8.19 -10.18
CA GLN A 106 -4.99 7.36 -11.37
C GLN A 106 -3.96 6.23 -11.27
N HIS A 107 -2.74 6.53 -10.84
CA HIS A 107 -1.55 5.68 -10.99
C HIS A 107 -1.11 4.95 -9.71
N LEU A 108 -1.60 5.32 -8.53
CA LEU A 108 -1.23 4.68 -7.27
C LEU A 108 -2.35 3.78 -6.76
N ARG A 109 -1.98 2.61 -6.24
CA ARG A 109 -2.89 1.71 -5.51
C ARG A 109 -2.26 1.27 -4.20
N ILE A 110 -3.07 1.20 -3.16
CA ILE A 110 -2.68 0.78 -1.82
C ILE A 110 -3.32 -0.59 -1.57
N LEU A 111 -2.49 -1.61 -1.39
CA LEU A 111 -2.97 -2.95 -1.01
C LEU A 111 -3.50 -2.91 0.43
N SER A 112 -4.55 -3.65 0.73
CA SER A 112 -5.22 -3.63 2.02
C SER A 112 -5.79 -5.00 2.38
N GLY A 113 -5.57 -5.45 3.61
CA GLY A 113 -6.16 -6.71 4.09
C GLY A 113 -7.68 -6.63 4.21
N LEU A 114 -8.23 -5.46 4.58
CA LEU A 114 -9.67 -5.26 4.73
C LEU A 114 -10.35 -4.77 3.43
N TYR A 115 -9.73 -3.86 2.70
CA TYR A 115 -10.33 -3.21 1.53
C TYR A 115 -9.84 -3.77 0.19
N GLY A 116 -8.92 -4.75 0.20
CA GLY A 116 -8.32 -5.35 -0.99
C GLY A 116 -7.37 -4.39 -1.71
N LEU A 117 -7.89 -3.50 -2.51
CA LEU A 117 -7.14 -2.51 -3.28
C LEU A 117 -7.81 -1.14 -3.17
N LEU A 118 -7.10 -0.16 -2.63
CA LEU A 118 -7.57 1.22 -2.47
C LEU A 118 -6.91 2.15 -3.49
N ARG A 119 -7.66 3.12 -3.97
CA ARG A 119 -7.12 4.32 -4.60
C ARG A 119 -6.73 5.33 -3.52
N PRO A 120 -5.84 6.28 -3.79
CA PRO A 120 -5.40 7.30 -2.82
C PRO A 120 -6.51 8.06 -2.11
N LEU A 121 -7.54 8.46 -2.86
CA LEU A 121 -8.64 9.27 -2.34
C LEU A 121 -9.85 8.42 -1.89
N ASP A 122 -9.75 7.09 -1.91
CA ASP A 122 -10.80 6.24 -1.37
C ASP A 122 -10.93 6.49 0.14
N LEU A 123 -12.15 6.78 0.59
CA LEU A 123 -12.45 6.90 2.00
C LEU A 123 -12.26 5.54 2.68
N MET A 124 -11.63 5.54 3.84
CA MET A 124 -11.49 4.34 4.66
C MET A 124 -11.76 4.67 6.13
N GLN A 125 -12.42 3.77 6.82
CA GLN A 125 -12.53 3.79 8.27
C GLN A 125 -11.33 3.09 8.90
N ALA A 126 -10.99 3.49 10.12
CA ALA A 126 -9.81 2.98 10.81
C ALA A 126 -9.90 1.48 11.07
N TYR A 127 -8.85 0.75 10.76
CA TYR A 127 -8.74 -0.69 10.97
C TYR A 127 -7.29 -1.11 11.15
N ARG A 128 -7.11 -2.34 11.60
CA ARG A 128 -5.86 -3.08 11.47
C ARG A 128 -6.18 -4.52 11.12
N LEU A 129 -5.81 -4.92 9.94
CA LEU A 129 -5.92 -6.30 9.45
C LEU A 129 -4.86 -6.48 8.36
N GLU A 130 -3.72 -7.09 8.74
CA GLU A 130 -2.62 -7.35 7.82
C GLU A 130 -3.00 -8.46 6.83
N MET A 131 -2.53 -8.37 5.58
CA MET A 131 -2.84 -9.33 4.51
C MET A 131 -2.41 -10.77 4.84
N GLY A 132 -1.33 -10.92 5.62
CA GLY A 132 -0.83 -12.23 6.08
C GLY A 132 -1.63 -12.87 7.21
N THR A 133 -2.69 -12.21 7.69
CA THR A 133 -3.52 -12.73 8.80
C THR A 133 -4.31 -13.96 8.37
N SER A 134 -4.22 -15.04 9.17
CA SER A 134 -4.98 -16.28 8.96
C SER A 134 -6.41 -16.14 9.51
N LEU A 135 -7.16 -15.15 9.00
CA LEU A 135 -8.56 -14.96 9.38
C LEU A 135 -9.42 -15.98 8.66
N ALA A 136 -9.91 -16.98 9.41
CA ALA A 136 -10.92 -17.90 8.90
C ALA A 136 -12.22 -17.13 8.63
N ASN A 137 -12.83 -17.37 7.50
CA ASN A 137 -14.04 -16.68 7.04
C ASN A 137 -14.92 -17.65 6.24
N PRO A 138 -16.16 -17.30 5.89
CA PRO A 138 -17.08 -18.22 5.20
C PRO A 138 -16.56 -18.79 3.87
N ARG A 139 -15.62 -18.10 3.22
CA ARG A 139 -15.07 -18.54 1.92
C ARG A 139 -13.81 -19.40 2.08
N CYS A 140 -12.99 -19.17 3.12
CA CYS A 140 -11.67 -19.78 3.25
C CYS A 140 -10.98 -19.48 4.60
N ASN A 141 -9.72 -19.93 4.76
CA ASN A 141 -9.01 -19.87 6.04
C ASN A 141 -8.01 -18.69 6.17
N ASN A 142 -7.89 -17.82 5.18
CA ASN A 142 -6.97 -16.68 5.23
C ASN A 142 -7.35 -15.61 4.20
N LEU A 143 -6.75 -14.41 4.32
CA LEU A 143 -7.08 -13.28 3.44
C LEU A 143 -6.56 -13.44 2.01
N TYR A 144 -5.45 -14.15 1.78
CA TYR A 144 -4.98 -14.40 0.42
C TYR A 144 -6.00 -15.21 -0.39
N ALA A 145 -6.57 -16.25 0.23
CA ALA A 145 -7.60 -17.07 -0.41
C ALA A 145 -8.94 -16.30 -0.51
N PHE A 146 -9.27 -15.44 0.47
CA PHE A 146 -10.45 -14.59 0.43
C PHE A 146 -10.44 -13.63 -0.76
N TRP A 147 -9.34 -12.93 -0.95
CA TRP A 147 -9.19 -11.99 -2.06
C TRP A 147 -9.00 -12.69 -3.41
N GLY A 148 -8.44 -13.91 -3.43
CA GLY A 148 -8.36 -14.76 -4.62
C GLY A 148 -7.81 -14.02 -5.85
N ASP A 149 -8.63 -13.85 -6.88
CA ASP A 149 -8.30 -13.14 -8.12
C ASP A 149 -8.70 -11.66 -8.08
N ILE A 150 -9.57 -11.26 -7.16
CA ILE A 150 -10.22 -9.94 -7.10
C ILE A 150 -9.22 -8.79 -7.20
N ILE A 151 -8.11 -8.85 -6.44
CA ILE A 151 -7.09 -7.79 -6.45
C ILE A 151 -6.37 -7.75 -7.80
N THR A 152 -6.05 -8.91 -8.37
CA THR A 152 -5.35 -9.00 -9.66
C THR A 152 -6.23 -8.50 -10.80
N ASP A 153 -7.51 -8.86 -10.80
CA ASP A 153 -8.49 -8.38 -11.79
C ASP A 153 -8.64 -6.85 -11.73
N ALA A 154 -8.66 -6.29 -10.51
CA ALA A 154 -8.71 -4.84 -10.32
C ALA A 154 -7.44 -4.12 -10.81
N ILE A 155 -6.26 -4.74 -10.64
CA ILE A 155 -5.00 -4.25 -11.19
C ILE A 155 -5.05 -4.25 -12.71
N ASN A 156 -5.49 -5.35 -13.33
CA ASN A 156 -5.63 -5.47 -14.78
C ASN A 156 -6.63 -4.45 -15.34
N GLN A 157 -7.75 -4.25 -14.65
CA GLN A 157 -8.71 -3.22 -15.02
C GLN A 157 -8.09 -1.81 -14.96
N ALA A 158 -7.29 -1.52 -13.94
CA ALA A 158 -6.61 -0.23 -13.82
C ALA A 158 -5.57 -0.02 -14.94
N LEU A 159 -4.80 -1.05 -15.29
CA LEU A 159 -3.85 -1.02 -16.42
C LEU A 159 -4.57 -0.74 -17.73
N ALA A 160 -5.67 -1.45 -18.00
CA ALA A 160 -6.47 -1.26 -19.22
C ALA A 160 -7.05 0.15 -19.31
N GLN A 161 -7.54 0.72 -18.20
CA GLN A 161 -8.07 2.08 -18.14
C GLN A 161 -7.00 3.16 -18.41
N GLN A 162 -5.75 2.90 -18.01
CA GLN A 162 -4.63 3.81 -18.26
C GLN A 162 -4.02 3.64 -19.66
N GLY A 163 -4.29 2.54 -20.34
CA GLY A 163 -3.61 2.16 -21.58
C GLY A 163 -2.13 1.85 -21.36
N ASP A 164 -1.77 1.32 -20.20
CA ASP A 164 -0.40 0.99 -19.77
C ASP A 164 -0.26 -0.51 -19.46
N ASP A 165 0.95 -1.02 -19.53
CA ASP A 165 1.27 -2.43 -19.27
C ASP A 165 2.35 -2.62 -18.18
N ILE A 166 2.66 -1.57 -17.41
CA ILE A 166 3.71 -1.63 -16.39
C ILE A 166 3.13 -1.47 -14.98
N VAL A 167 3.42 -2.47 -14.14
CA VAL A 167 3.18 -2.44 -12.69
C VAL A 167 4.50 -2.23 -11.96
N VAL A 168 4.61 -1.17 -11.18
CA VAL A 168 5.76 -0.93 -10.29
C VAL A 168 5.39 -1.40 -8.88
N ASN A 169 5.98 -2.52 -8.47
CA ASN A 169 5.76 -3.10 -7.16
C ASN A 169 6.66 -2.45 -6.11
N LEU A 170 6.12 -1.54 -5.34
CA LEU A 170 6.73 -0.94 -4.15
C LEU A 170 6.11 -1.48 -2.83
N ALA A 171 5.25 -2.49 -2.92
CA ALA A 171 4.68 -3.16 -1.76
C ALA A 171 5.66 -4.15 -1.12
N SER A 172 5.38 -4.53 0.12
CA SER A 172 6.11 -5.62 0.77
C SER A 172 5.69 -6.98 0.20
N ASN A 173 6.55 -7.98 0.38
CA ASN A 173 6.25 -9.35 -0.06
C ASN A 173 4.94 -9.87 0.56
N GLU A 174 4.63 -9.52 1.82
CA GLU A 174 3.40 -9.89 2.49
C GLU A 174 2.17 -9.42 1.69
N TYR A 175 2.14 -8.15 1.30
CA TYR A 175 1.01 -7.58 0.57
C TYR A 175 1.01 -7.97 -0.89
N PHE A 176 2.17 -7.96 -1.54
CA PHE A 176 2.25 -8.29 -2.96
C PHE A 176 1.93 -9.78 -3.26
N LYS A 177 2.08 -10.67 -2.28
CA LYS A 177 1.66 -12.08 -2.40
C LYS A 177 0.15 -12.24 -2.69
N ALA A 178 -0.68 -11.23 -2.40
CA ALA A 178 -2.09 -11.22 -2.77
C ALA A 178 -2.31 -11.01 -4.28
N VAL A 179 -1.29 -10.57 -5.01
CA VAL A 179 -1.34 -10.40 -6.47
C VAL A 179 -0.88 -11.68 -7.14
N LYS A 180 -1.70 -12.25 -8.00
CA LYS A 180 -1.36 -13.43 -8.82
C LYS A 180 -0.54 -13.01 -10.03
N THR A 181 0.76 -12.90 -9.87
CA THR A 181 1.70 -12.32 -10.84
C THR A 181 1.61 -12.90 -12.24
N LYS A 182 1.25 -14.20 -12.38
CA LYS A 182 1.07 -14.85 -13.66
C LYS A 182 -0.20 -14.45 -14.43
N GLN A 183 -1.12 -13.77 -13.74
CA GLN A 183 -2.41 -13.31 -14.29
C GLN A 183 -2.43 -11.78 -14.47
N VAL A 184 -1.34 -11.08 -14.15
CA VAL A 184 -1.22 -9.65 -14.42
C VAL A 184 -1.02 -9.41 -15.91
N ASP A 185 -1.87 -8.59 -16.52
CA ASP A 185 -1.81 -8.19 -17.94
C ASP A 185 -0.76 -7.10 -18.15
N GLY A 186 0.45 -7.33 -17.65
CA GLY A 186 1.50 -6.33 -17.71
C GLY A 186 2.82 -6.84 -17.14
N ARG A 187 3.85 -6.05 -17.37
CA ARG A 187 5.19 -6.30 -16.86
C ARG A 187 5.33 -5.77 -15.43
N ILE A 188 5.82 -6.61 -14.52
CA ILE A 188 6.02 -6.25 -13.12
C ILE A 188 7.46 -5.85 -12.88
N ILE A 189 7.68 -4.62 -12.45
CA ILE A 189 8.99 -4.08 -12.07
C ILE A 189 9.02 -3.96 -10.55
N THR A 190 10.03 -4.57 -9.92
CA THR A 190 10.18 -4.56 -8.46
C THR A 190 11.51 -3.89 -8.06
N PRO A 191 11.52 -2.57 -7.79
CA PRO A 191 12.70 -1.86 -7.34
C PRO A 191 13.19 -2.36 -5.97
N VAL A 192 14.50 -2.51 -5.83
CA VAL A 192 15.18 -2.91 -4.60
C VAL A 192 16.09 -1.78 -4.13
N PHE A 193 16.01 -1.43 -2.85
CA PHE A 193 16.80 -0.37 -2.23
C PHE A 193 17.75 -0.98 -1.21
N LYS A 194 19.06 -0.73 -1.39
CA LYS A 194 20.13 -1.19 -0.51
C LYS A 194 20.93 -0.02 0.01
N ASP A 195 21.20 -0.05 1.29
CA ASP A 195 22.00 0.93 1.99
C ASP A 195 23.35 0.34 2.37
N CYS A 196 24.42 1.11 2.20
CA CYS A 196 25.74 0.75 2.67
C CYS A 196 25.78 0.80 4.20
N LYS A 197 26.27 -0.25 4.81
CA LYS A 197 26.58 -0.31 6.24
C LYS A 197 27.83 -1.12 6.45
N LYS A 198 28.87 -0.48 6.99
CA LYS A 198 30.21 -1.08 7.19
C LYS A 198 30.77 -1.65 5.88
N GLY A 199 30.66 -0.88 4.79
CA GLY A 199 31.18 -1.25 3.47
C GLY A 199 30.37 -2.34 2.72
N GLN A 200 29.19 -2.71 3.21
CA GLN A 200 28.33 -3.71 2.56
C GLN A 200 26.94 -3.14 2.25
N TYR A 201 26.49 -3.30 1.02
CA TYR A 201 25.14 -2.93 0.60
C TYR A 201 24.14 -4.02 0.96
N LYS A 202 23.10 -3.65 1.71
CA LYS A 202 22.04 -4.57 2.12
C LYS A 202 20.70 -3.85 2.24
N VAL A 203 19.61 -4.60 2.12
CA VAL A 203 18.28 -4.08 2.39
C VAL A 203 18.12 -3.86 3.89
N ILE A 204 17.97 -2.59 4.28
CA ILE A 204 17.66 -2.20 5.66
C ILE A 204 16.17 -1.83 5.68
N SER A 205 15.36 -2.61 6.40
CA SER A 205 13.89 -2.57 6.32
C SER A 205 13.30 -1.16 6.47
N PHE A 206 13.76 -0.38 7.44
CA PHE A 206 13.29 0.99 7.66
C PHE A 206 13.60 1.90 6.47
N TYR A 207 14.86 1.89 6.00
CA TYR A 207 15.27 2.72 4.86
C TYR A 207 14.60 2.30 3.56
N ALA A 208 14.50 1.00 3.32
CA ALA A 208 13.85 0.48 2.12
C ALA A 208 12.36 0.84 2.06
N LYS A 209 11.64 0.86 3.19
CA LYS A 209 10.24 1.31 3.23
C LYS A 209 10.14 2.80 2.86
N LYS A 210 10.99 3.65 3.46
CA LYS A 210 11.00 5.08 3.15
C LYS A 210 11.37 5.32 1.68
N ALA A 211 12.36 4.60 1.16
CA ALA A 211 12.77 4.69 -0.24
C ALA A 211 11.65 4.32 -1.22
N ARG A 212 10.83 3.31 -0.90
CA ARG A 212 9.63 2.97 -1.69
C ARG A 212 8.64 4.12 -1.76
N GLY A 213 8.40 4.80 -0.64
CA GLY A 213 7.55 5.99 -0.62
C GLY A 213 8.13 7.13 -1.46
N MET A 214 9.43 7.40 -1.32
CA MET A 214 10.14 8.40 -2.13
C MET A 214 10.10 8.08 -3.63
N MET A 215 10.24 6.80 -4.01
CA MET A 215 10.13 6.36 -5.40
C MET A 215 8.69 6.56 -5.91
N ALA A 216 7.68 6.21 -5.12
CA ALA A 216 6.28 6.45 -5.50
C ALA A 216 6.04 7.93 -5.75
N ARG A 217 6.46 8.81 -4.83
CA ARG A 217 6.38 10.28 -5.00
C ARG A 217 7.10 10.74 -6.26
N TYR A 218 8.35 10.34 -6.42
CA TYR A 218 9.17 10.73 -7.58
C TYR A 218 8.50 10.39 -8.90
N LEU A 219 7.94 9.17 -9.03
CA LEU A 219 7.22 8.75 -10.24
C LEU A 219 5.92 9.53 -10.45
N LEU A 220 5.19 9.85 -9.37
CA LEU A 220 3.96 10.61 -9.44
C LEU A 220 4.18 12.09 -9.81
N GLU A 221 5.35 12.65 -9.50
CA GLU A 221 5.73 14.01 -9.89
C GLU A 221 6.15 14.13 -11.37
N GLN A 222 6.44 12.99 -12.05
CA GLN A 222 6.75 13.01 -13.48
C GLN A 222 5.45 13.15 -14.31
N GLU A 223 5.47 14.01 -15.33
CA GLU A 223 4.37 14.10 -16.29
C GLU A 223 4.28 12.84 -17.15
N GLU A 224 5.43 12.34 -17.58
CA GLU A 224 5.57 11.09 -18.32
C GLU A 224 6.27 10.05 -17.45
N GLN A 225 5.60 8.92 -17.22
CA GLN A 225 6.12 7.81 -16.42
C GLN A 225 6.71 6.75 -17.35
N SER A 226 8.02 6.51 -17.22
CA SER A 226 8.74 5.53 -18.03
C SER A 226 9.76 4.75 -17.19
N LEU A 227 10.24 3.61 -17.70
CA LEU A 227 11.32 2.85 -17.05
C LEU A 227 12.63 3.63 -17.01
N GLU A 228 12.85 4.53 -17.98
CA GLU A 228 14.01 5.42 -17.98
C GLU A 228 13.92 6.40 -16.80
N ARG A 229 12.75 7.02 -16.59
CA ARG A 229 12.50 7.89 -15.43
C ARG A 229 12.65 7.13 -14.11
N LEU A 230 12.14 5.90 -14.03
CA LEU A 230 12.31 5.07 -12.84
C LEU A 230 13.79 4.85 -12.53
N ARG A 231 14.62 4.52 -13.53
CA ARG A 231 16.08 4.35 -13.36
C ARG A 231 16.81 5.63 -12.99
N ALA A 232 16.29 6.79 -13.36
CA ALA A 232 16.86 8.10 -13.02
C ALA A 232 16.55 8.54 -11.59
N PHE A 233 15.83 7.74 -10.78
CA PHE A 233 15.56 8.03 -9.37
C PHE A 233 16.86 8.24 -8.57
N ASN A 234 16.96 9.38 -7.88
CA ASN A 234 18.13 9.77 -7.12
C ASN A 234 17.82 10.46 -5.77
N SER A 235 16.58 10.34 -5.29
CA SER A 235 16.15 10.99 -4.04
C SER A 235 16.94 10.48 -2.84
N ALA A 236 17.27 11.37 -1.91
CA ALA A 236 17.99 11.08 -0.66
C ALA A 236 19.32 10.31 -0.84
N GLY A 237 20.03 10.51 -1.95
CA GLY A 237 21.33 9.92 -2.21
C GLY A 237 21.29 8.49 -2.77
N TYR A 238 20.11 7.97 -3.13
CA TYR A 238 20.03 6.73 -3.90
C TYR A 238 20.49 6.95 -5.33
N TYR A 239 21.07 5.91 -5.93
CA TYR A 239 21.44 5.89 -7.35
C TYR A 239 21.22 4.50 -7.93
N TYR A 240 20.90 4.43 -9.21
CA TYR A 240 20.70 3.19 -9.93
C TYR A 240 22.02 2.44 -10.11
N SER A 241 22.04 1.13 -9.81
CA SER A 241 23.19 0.25 -10.03
C SER A 241 22.87 -0.73 -11.17
N GLU A 242 23.45 -0.49 -12.33
CA GLU A 242 23.31 -1.40 -13.47
C GLU A 242 23.87 -2.80 -13.17
N ALA A 243 25.02 -2.84 -12.46
CA ALA A 243 25.71 -4.09 -12.12
C ALA A 243 24.89 -5.02 -11.21
N GLU A 244 24.05 -4.46 -10.33
CA GLU A 244 23.23 -5.25 -9.41
C GLU A 244 21.79 -5.45 -9.89
N SER A 245 21.41 -4.79 -10.98
CA SER A 245 20.05 -4.83 -11.51
C SER A 245 19.82 -5.97 -12.49
N SER A 246 18.58 -6.41 -12.57
CA SER A 246 18.07 -7.21 -13.69
C SER A 246 16.99 -6.44 -14.43
N THR A 247 16.49 -7.03 -15.52
CA THR A 247 15.47 -6.40 -16.39
C THR A 247 14.23 -5.93 -15.63
N ASP A 248 13.75 -6.72 -14.64
CA ASP A 248 12.53 -6.45 -13.88
C ASP A 248 12.80 -6.10 -12.41
N THR A 249 14.06 -6.10 -12.00
CA THR A 249 14.48 -5.78 -10.63
C THR A 249 15.57 -4.73 -10.65
N PRO A 250 15.23 -3.45 -10.86
CA PRO A 250 16.20 -2.37 -10.75
C PRO A 250 16.64 -2.21 -9.29
N VAL A 251 17.94 -2.12 -9.08
CA VAL A 251 18.58 -1.97 -7.76
C VAL A 251 19.08 -0.56 -7.60
N PHE A 252 18.74 0.06 -6.48
CA PHE A 252 19.20 1.38 -6.08
C PHE A 252 20.07 1.26 -4.83
N LEU A 253 21.25 1.83 -4.90
CA LEU A 253 22.23 1.85 -3.82
C LEU A 253 22.27 3.23 -3.19
N ARG A 254 22.59 3.26 -1.90
CA ARG A 254 22.88 4.49 -1.18
C ARG A 254 24.08 4.30 -0.30
N GLU A 255 25.00 5.26 -0.34
CA GLU A 255 26.21 5.27 0.49
C GLU A 255 25.87 5.36 1.98
N GLU A 256 26.83 4.98 2.82
CA GLU A 256 26.69 5.03 4.28
C GLU A 256 26.36 6.46 4.72
N GLN A 257 25.27 6.62 5.43
CA GLN A 257 24.83 7.92 5.93
C GLN A 257 25.57 8.20 7.24
N SER A 258 26.23 9.34 7.29
CA SER A 258 26.97 9.84 8.47
C SER A 258 26.07 10.18 9.63
#